data_8a840553166a0492d79bf6869c538dc2
#
_entry.id   8a840553166a0492d79bf6869c538dc2
#
_cell.length_a   1.000
_cell.length_b   1.000
_cell.length_c   1.000
_cell.angle_alpha   90.00
_cell.angle_beta   90.00
_cell.angle_gamma   90.00
#
_symmetry.space_group_name_H-M   'P 1'
#
loop_
_entity.id
_entity.type
_entity.pdbx_description
1 polymer ?
#
loop_
_entity_poly.entity_id
_entity_poly.type
_entity_poly.pdbx_seq_one_letter_code
_entity_poly.pdbx_strand_id
1 'polypeptide(L)'
;IMIIGGSQGAKIFDTLINETILNISKSCSINVIHQTSRENINHLKNFYKINNIESNVFSFDQNLNELMKQSDLCISRSGASSLAEMSLMNVPFIAIPLPSSKDNHQYENAKYYYDKDCCWIIDQKKFDKKKFEELLLKISKKDKDYVAKKENLKKLNYQNTWNNVNEKILKAINEN
;
A
#
# COMPACT_ATOMS: atom_id res chain seq x y z
N ILE A 1 2.72 -5.26 8.20
CA ILE A 1 2.26 -5.04 6.81
C ILE A 1 0.76 -4.83 6.83
N MET A 2 0.28 -3.82 6.11
CA MET A 2 -1.15 -3.58 5.91
C MET A 2 -1.56 -3.91 4.47
N ILE A 3 -2.68 -4.62 4.29
CA ILE A 3 -3.22 -5.03 2.98
C ILE A 3 -4.61 -4.43 2.81
N ILE A 4 -4.82 -3.62 1.77
CA ILE A 4 -6.07 -2.88 1.53
C ILE A 4 -6.62 -3.21 0.16
N GLY A 5 -7.69 -4.01 0.12
CA GLY A 5 -8.38 -4.38 -1.12
C GLY A 5 -9.42 -3.36 -1.61
N GLY A 6 -9.69 -2.33 -0.81
CA GLY A 6 -10.83 -1.43 -1.00
C GLY A 6 -12.14 -2.02 -0.48
N SER A 7 -13.24 -1.24 -0.58
CA SER A 7 -14.55 -1.59 0.01
C SER A 7 -15.17 -2.90 -0.53
N GLN A 8 -14.76 -3.34 -1.71
CA GLN A 8 -15.25 -4.57 -2.34
C GLN A 8 -14.30 -5.77 -2.15
N GLY A 9 -13.17 -5.57 -1.43
CA GLY A 9 -12.10 -6.56 -1.35
C GLY A 9 -11.39 -6.77 -2.69
N ALA A 10 -10.29 -7.48 -2.67
CA ALA A 10 -9.58 -7.85 -3.90
C ALA A 10 -9.13 -9.31 -3.79
N LYS A 11 -9.77 -10.21 -4.54
CA LYS A 11 -9.44 -11.65 -4.53
C LYS A 11 -7.94 -11.95 -4.64
N ILE A 12 -7.20 -11.15 -5.43
CA ILE A 12 -5.75 -11.32 -5.54
C ILE A 12 -5.03 -11.15 -4.20
N PHE A 13 -5.52 -10.26 -3.33
CA PHE A 13 -4.92 -10.03 -2.02
C PHE A 13 -5.23 -11.20 -1.09
N ASP A 14 -6.44 -11.74 -1.17
CA ASP A 14 -6.90 -12.87 -0.37
C ASP A 14 -6.30 -14.22 -0.82
N THR A 15 -5.59 -14.27 -1.94
CA THR A 15 -4.98 -15.48 -2.52
C THR A 15 -3.46 -15.32 -2.69
N LEU A 16 -3.03 -14.71 -3.79
CA LEU A 16 -1.60 -14.63 -4.16
C LEU A 16 -0.75 -13.88 -3.12
N ILE A 17 -1.30 -12.80 -2.54
CA ILE A 17 -0.57 -12.05 -1.52
C ILE A 17 -0.47 -12.88 -0.23
N ASN A 18 -1.53 -13.56 0.19
CA ASN A 18 -1.49 -14.40 1.39
C ASN A 18 -0.49 -15.55 1.28
N GLU A 19 -0.42 -16.22 0.13
CA GLU A 19 0.59 -17.24 -0.08
C GLU A 19 2.02 -16.69 0.03
N THR A 20 2.23 -15.47 -0.51
CA THR A 20 3.52 -14.79 -0.39
C THR A 20 3.82 -14.44 1.05
N ILE A 21 2.85 -13.87 1.80
CA ILE A 21 2.99 -13.56 3.23
C ILE A 21 3.36 -14.83 4.02
N LEU A 22 2.69 -15.96 3.74
CA LEU A 22 3.01 -17.24 4.38
C LEU A 22 4.46 -17.68 4.10
N ASN A 23 4.94 -17.49 2.87
CA ASN A 23 6.32 -17.90 2.55
C ASN A 23 7.35 -17.03 3.27
N ILE A 24 7.17 -15.72 3.27
CA ILE A 24 8.11 -14.81 3.94
C ILE A 24 8.03 -14.87 5.47
N SER A 25 6.88 -15.24 6.06
CA SER A 25 6.74 -15.41 7.51
C SER A 25 7.64 -16.51 8.08
N LYS A 26 8.09 -17.45 7.23
CA LYS A 26 9.08 -18.46 7.60
C LYS A 26 10.48 -17.89 7.80
N SER A 27 10.75 -16.71 7.28
CA SER A 27 12.08 -16.06 7.28
C SER A 27 12.13 -14.80 8.15
N CYS A 28 11.00 -14.18 8.45
CA CYS A 28 10.92 -13.00 9.31
C CYS A 28 9.57 -12.91 10.03
N SER A 29 9.55 -12.30 11.20
CA SER A 29 8.30 -12.03 11.93
C SER A 29 7.48 -10.98 11.20
N ILE A 30 6.19 -11.27 10.98
CA ILE A 30 5.26 -10.40 10.25
C ILE A 30 3.94 -10.32 11.01
N ASN A 31 3.50 -9.09 11.26
CA ASN A 31 2.14 -8.81 11.70
C ASN A 31 1.34 -8.28 10.52
N VAL A 32 0.14 -8.80 10.32
CA VAL A 32 -0.71 -8.49 9.16
C VAL A 32 -1.97 -7.76 9.58
N ILE A 33 -2.24 -6.61 8.96
CA ILE A 33 -3.51 -5.89 9.03
C ILE A 33 -4.17 -6.06 7.67
N HIS A 34 -5.31 -6.77 7.59
CA HIS A 34 -5.90 -7.15 6.31
C HIS A 34 -7.35 -6.74 6.17
N GLN A 35 -7.61 -5.80 5.27
CA GLN A 35 -8.97 -5.44 4.89
C GLN A 35 -9.48 -6.35 3.76
N THR A 36 -10.58 -7.07 4.00
CA THR A 36 -11.21 -7.96 3.03
C THR A 36 -12.74 -7.80 3.00
N SER A 37 -13.43 -8.53 2.14
CA SER A 37 -14.90 -8.57 2.15
C SER A 37 -15.43 -9.25 3.42
N ARG A 38 -16.66 -8.89 3.86
CA ARG A 38 -17.29 -9.47 5.07
C ARG A 38 -17.32 -11.00 5.02
N GLU A 39 -17.59 -11.56 3.85
CA GLU A 39 -17.71 -13.00 3.64
C GLU A 39 -16.38 -13.73 3.84
N ASN A 40 -15.26 -13.06 3.60
CA ASN A 40 -13.94 -13.68 3.63
C ASN A 40 -13.19 -13.51 4.96
N ILE A 41 -13.72 -12.72 5.89
CA ILE A 41 -13.04 -12.44 7.19
C ILE A 41 -12.71 -13.74 7.94
N ASN A 42 -13.68 -14.64 8.10
CA ASN A 42 -13.47 -15.86 8.87
C ASN A 42 -12.46 -16.79 8.20
N HIS A 43 -12.49 -16.88 6.87
CA HIS A 43 -11.51 -17.64 6.11
C HIS A 43 -10.09 -17.11 6.34
N LEU A 44 -9.88 -15.80 6.21
CA LEU A 44 -8.56 -15.19 6.40
C LEU A 44 -8.08 -15.25 7.85
N LYS A 45 -8.95 -15.01 8.82
CA LYS A 45 -8.61 -15.19 10.24
C LYS A 45 -8.11 -16.60 10.53
N ASN A 46 -8.82 -17.61 10.00
CA ASN A 46 -8.40 -18.99 10.16
C ASN A 46 -7.07 -19.28 9.44
N PHE A 47 -6.90 -18.78 8.21
CA PHE A 47 -5.66 -18.92 7.45
C PHE A 47 -4.45 -18.39 8.23
N TYR A 48 -4.52 -17.16 8.76
CA TYR A 48 -3.42 -16.60 9.53
C TYR A 48 -3.18 -17.34 10.85
N LYS A 49 -4.25 -17.72 11.54
CA LYS A 49 -4.19 -18.45 12.81
C LYS A 49 -3.48 -19.81 12.68
N ILE A 50 -3.87 -20.64 11.70
CA ILE A 50 -3.28 -21.97 11.50
C ILE A 50 -1.80 -21.89 11.06
N ASN A 51 -1.40 -20.75 10.49
CA ASN A 51 -0.02 -20.52 10.07
C ASN A 51 0.80 -19.71 11.09
N ASN A 52 0.26 -19.48 12.31
CA ASN A 52 0.90 -18.74 13.39
C ASN A 52 1.34 -17.31 12.97
N ILE A 53 0.54 -16.65 12.13
CA ILE A 53 0.76 -15.26 11.72
C ILE A 53 -0.18 -14.37 12.52
N GLU A 54 0.38 -13.43 13.29
CA GLU A 54 -0.41 -12.45 14.01
C GLU A 54 -1.14 -11.54 13.03
N SER A 55 -2.46 -11.40 13.21
CA SER A 55 -3.26 -10.66 12.23
C SER A 55 -4.49 -9.96 12.82
N ASN A 56 -4.78 -8.79 12.25
CA ASN A 56 -6.04 -8.07 12.42
C ASN A 56 -6.79 -8.07 11.07
N VAL A 57 -7.88 -8.85 10.97
CA VAL A 57 -8.67 -9.00 9.74
C VAL A 57 -10.05 -8.38 9.92
N PHE A 58 -10.43 -7.47 9.03
CA PHE A 58 -11.69 -6.72 9.08
C PHE A 58 -12.22 -6.37 7.69
N SER A 59 -13.49 -5.95 7.60
CA SER A 59 -14.06 -5.42 6.34
C SER A 59 -14.11 -3.89 6.33
N PHE A 60 -14.35 -3.30 7.47
CA PHE A 60 -14.41 -1.86 7.66
C PHE A 60 -13.87 -1.48 9.04
N ASP A 61 -13.10 -0.41 9.10
CA ASP A 61 -12.60 0.17 10.35
C ASP A 61 -12.64 1.69 10.23
N GLN A 62 -13.24 2.36 11.23
CA GLN A 62 -13.30 3.83 11.27
C GLN A 62 -11.93 4.46 11.54
N ASN A 63 -11.03 3.71 12.16
CA ASN A 63 -9.68 4.16 12.53
C ASN A 63 -8.62 3.66 11.54
N LEU A 64 -8.98 3.48 10.27
CA LEU A 64 -8.07 2.96 9.23
C LEU A 64 -6.73 3.72 9.19
N ASN A 65 -6.77 5.04 9.38
CA ASN A 65 -5.57 5.88 9.40
C ASN A 65 -4.62 5.55 10.56
N GLU A 66 -5.15 5.20 11.73
CA GLU A 66 -4.31 4.81 12.86
C GLU A 66 -3.67 3.43 12.64
N LEU A 67 -4.41 2.50 12.05
CA LEU A 67 -3.86 1.20 11.64
C LEU A 67 -2.77 1.37 10.57
N MET A 68 -2.99 2.30 9.63
CA MET A 68 -2.02 2.62 8.58
C MET A 68 -0.71 3.18 9.15
N LYS A 69 -0.79 4.13 10.10
CA LYS A 69 0.38 4.69 10.80
C LYS A 69 1.23 3.64 11.53
N GLN A 70 0.60 2.58 12.02
CA GLN A 70 1.28 1.48 12.71
C GLN A 70 1.97 0.51 11.75
N SER A 71 1.78 0.68 10.45
CA SER A 71 2.29 -0.24 9.43
C SER A 71 3.61 0.24 8.85
N ASP A 72 4.55 -0.67 8.64
CA ASP A 72 5.80 -0.37 7.92
C ASP A 72 5.59 -0.33 6.40
N LEU A 73 4.61 -1.05 5.88
CA LEU A 73 4.32 -1.19 4.45
C LEU A 73 2.83 -1.36 4.22
N CYS A 74 2.28 -0.68 3.22
CA CYS A 74 0.96 -0.97 2.69
C CYS A 74 1.03 -1.66 1.31
N ILE A 75 0.15 -2.64 1.08
CA ILE A 75 -0.09 -3.27 -0.22
C ILE A 75 -1.53 -2.95 -0.58
N SER A 76 -1.78 -2.25 -1.69
CA SER A 76 -3.15 -1.79 -1.98
C SER A 76 -3.48 -1.67 -3.45
N ARG A 77 -4.77 -1.52 -3.74
CA ARG A 77 -5.24 -0.94 -4.99
C ARG A 77 -4.85 0.55 -5.06
N SER A 78 -4.83 1.10 -6.27
CA SER A 78 -4.34 2.45 -6.52
C SER A 78 -5.48 3.47 -6.67
N GLY A 79 -6.46 3.41 -5.77
CA GLY A 79 -7.46 4.48 -5.65
C GLY A 79 -6.77 5.79 -5.20
N ALA A 80 -7.17 6.92 -5.77
CA ALA A 80 -6.52 8.22 -5.51
C ALA A 80 -6.50 8.59 -4.02
N SER A 81 -7.63 8.42 -3.32
CA SER A 81 -7.74 8.69 -1.88
C SER A 81 -6.82 7.79 -1.06
N SER A 82 -6.81 6.47 -1.35
CA SER A 82 -5.98 5.53 -0.60
C SER A 82 -4.49 5.82 -0.75
N LEU A 83 -4.03 6.15 -1.98
CA LEU A 83 -2.63 6.52 -2.20
C LEU A 83 -2.28 7.84 -1.50
N ALA A 84 -3.20 8.82 -1.53
CA ALA A 84 -3.02 10.10 -0.83
C ALA A 84 -2.93 9.90 0.69
N GLU A 85 -3.77 9.05 1.27
CA GLU A 85 -3.76 8.72 2.70
C GLU A 85 -2.44 8.03 3.10
N MET A 86 -1.99 7.01 2.35
CA MET A 86 -0.70 6.34 2.59
C MET A 86 0.47 7.32 2.50
N SER A 87 0.45 8.20 1.49
CA SER A 87 1.45 9.25 1.34
C SER A 87 1.45 10.19 2.54
N LEU A 88 0.27 10.71 2.94
CA LEU A 88 0.12 11.62 4.06
C LEU A 88 0.60 11.00 5.39
N MET A 89 0.32 9.71 5.61
CA MET A 89 0.80 8.96 6.77
C MET A 89 2.28 8.57 6.68
N ASN A 90 2.92 8.87 5.56
CA ASN A 90 4.33 8.57 5.31
C ASN A 90 4.68 7.08 5.39
N VAL A 91 3.75 6.25 4.92
CA VAL A 91 3.89 4.79 4.87
C VAL A 91 4.24 4.38 3.44
N PRO A 92 5.39 3.78 3.19
CA PRO A 92 5.73 3.23 1.88
C PRO A 92 4.70 2.19 1.42
N PHE A 93 4.44 2.13 0.13
CA PHE A 93 3.40 1.25 -0.38
C PHE A 93 3.75 0.57 -1.71
N ILE A 94 3.20 -0.64 -1.86
CA ILE A 94 3.17 -1.36 -3.13
C ILE A 94 1.78 -1.17 -3.72
N ALA A 95 1.72 -0.47 -4.84
CA ALA A 95 0.51 -0.24 -5.60
C ALA A 95 0.27 -1.39 -6.58
N ILE A 96 -0.91 -2.00 -6.53
CA ILE A 96 -1.35 -3.04 -7.48
C ILE A 96 -2.60 -2.53 -8.18
N PRO A 97 -2.47 -1.77 -9.28
CA PRO A 97 -3.60 -1.19 -10.00
C PRO A 97 -4.60 -2.24 -10.44
N LEU A 98 -5.90 -1.91 -10.40
CA LEU A 98 -6.94 -2.76 -10.93
C LEU A 98 -6.88 -2.77 -12.46
N PRO A 99 -6.67 -3.93 -13.12
CA PRO A 99 -6.48 -3.99 -14.57
C PRO A 99 -7.69 -3.54 -15.41
N SER A 100 -8.89 -3.57 -14.81
CA SER A 100 -10.15 -3.15 -15.44
C SER A 100 -10.60 -1.74 -15.01
N SER A 101 -9.71 -0.95 -14.40
CA SER A 101 -10.04 0.42 -14.05
C SER A 101 -10.28 1.27 -15.29
N LYS A 102 -11.39 2.02 -15.29
CA LYS A 102 -11.76 2.89 -16.41
C LYS A 102 -10.58 3.84 -16.75
N ASP A 103 -10.30 4.01 -18.02
CA ASP A 103 -9.24 4.90 -18.52
C ASP A 103 -7.87 4.67 -17.84
N ASN A 104 -7.64 3.46 -17.33
CA ASN A 104 -6.41 3.07 -16.62
C ASN A 104 -6.06 3.99 -15.42
N HIS A 105 -7.06 4.70 -14.86
CA HIS A 105 -6.83 5.74 -13.84
C HIS A 105 -6.06 5.24 -12.62
N GLN A 106 -6.23 3.97 -12.23
CA GLN A 106 -5.47 3.45 -11.08
C GLN A 106 -3.96 3.33 -11.38
N TYR A 107 -3.60 2.96 -12.59
CA TYR A 107 -2.18 2.96 -12.99
C TYR A 107 -1.61 4.38 -12.99
N GLU A 108 -2.31 5.34 -13.55
CA GLU A 108 -1.87 6.74 -13.59
C GLU A 108 -1.73 7.34 -12.18
N ASN A 109 -2.66 7.02 -11.27
CA ASN A 109 -2.54 7.41 -9.87
C ASN A 109 -1.26 6.84 -9.22
N ALA A 110 -0.97 5.55 -9.44
CA ALA A 110 0.23 4.91 -8.90
C ALA A 110 1.50 5.49 -9.54
N LYS A 111 1.47 5.74 -10.86
CA LYS A 111 2.57 6.28 -11.63
C LYS A 111 3.03 7.64 -11.10
N TYR A 112 2.12 8.50 -10.66
CA TYR A 112 2.47 9.78 -10.03
C TYR A 112 3.45 9.65 -8.86
N TYR A 113 3.23 8.64 -8.00
CA TYR A 113 4.12 8.36 -6.86
C TYR A 113 5.37 7.58 -7.27
N TYR A 114 5.24 6.69 -8.24
CA TYR A 114 6.35 5.92 -8.77
C TYR A 114 7.41 6.80 -9.43
N ASP A 115 7.00 7.76 -10.27
CA ASP A 115 7.90 8.71 -10.95
C ASP A 115 8.65 9.62 -9.96
N LYS A 116 8.17 9.71 -8.71
CA LYS A 116 8.81 10.42 -7.59
C LYS A 116 9.60 9.50 -6.67
N ASP A 117 9.76 8.26 -7.07
CA ASP A 117 10.42 7.22 -6.26
C ASP A 117 9.83 7.09 -4.85
N CYS A 118 8.48 7.15 -4.74
CA CYS A 118 7.74 7.05 -3.48
C CYS A 118 7.08 5.69 -3.24
N CYS A 119 6.98 4.83 -4.26
CA CYS A 119 6.29 3.54 -4.16
C CYS A 119 6.85 2.51 -5.14
N TRP A 120 6.34 1.29 -5.05
CA TRP A 120 6.48 0.24 -6.06
C TRP A 120 5.16 0.03 -6.78
N ILE A 121 5.22 -0.31 -8.08
CA ILE A 121 4.05 -0.71 -8.86
C ILE A 121 4.22 -2.18 -9.28
N ILE A 122 3.18 -2.97 -9.07
CA ILE A 122 3.10 -4.35 -9.52
C ILE A 122 1.94 -4.46 -10.50
N ASP A 123 2.23 -4.83 -11.75
CA ASP A 123 1.19 -5.17 -12.72
C ASP A 123 0.57 -6.52 -12.36
N GLN A 124 -0.71 -6.51 -12.00
CA GLN A 124 -1.43 -7.73 -11.64
C GLN A 124 -1.38 -8.80 -12.75
N LYS A 125 -1.39 -8.40 -14.03
CA LYS A 125 -1.37 -9.34 -15.17
C LYS A 125 -0.02 -10.03 -15.34
N LYS A 126 1.04 -9.41 -14.82
CA LYS A 126 2.42 -9.90 -14.87
C LYS A 126 2.94 -10.27 -13.49
N PHE A 127 2.05 -10.59 -12.56
CA PHE A 127 2.41 -10.90 -11.18
C PHE A 127 3.35 -12.12 -11.14
N ASP A 128 4.56 -11.89 -10.65
CA ASP A 128 5.58 -12.90 -10.43
C ASP A 128 5.77 -13.09 -8.93
N LYS A 129 5.29 -14.20 -8.41
CA LYS A 129 5.31 -14.52 -6.98
C LYS A 129 6.72 -14.48 -6.40
N LYS A 130 7.71 -15.04 -7.11
CA LYS A 130 9.09 -15.10 -6.63
C LYS A 130 9.71 -13.71 -6.51
N LYS A 131 9.55 -12.87 -7.53
CA LYS A 131 10.01 -11.47 -7.49
C LYS A 131 9.32 -10.67 -6.40
N PHE A 132 8.04 -10.95 -6.16
CA PHE A 132 7.29 -10.28 -5.11
C PHE A 132 7.76 -10.71 -3.72
N GLU A 133 8.05 -12.00 -3.50
CA GLU A 133 8.68 -12.50 -2.27
C GLU A 133 10.05 -11.84 -2.03
N GLU A 134 10.91 -11.78 -3.06
CA GLU A 134 12.21 -11.10 -2.98
C GLU A 134 12.08 -9.62 -2.61
N LEU A 135 11.10 -8.92 -3.20
CA LEU A 135 10.81 -7.52 -2.87
C LEU A 135 10.40 -7.38 -1.39
N LEU A 136 9.45 -8.18 -0.91
CA LEU A 136 9.00 -8.11 0.47
C LEU A 136 10.12 -8.46 1.47
N LEU A 137 11.00 -9.40 1.15
CA LEU A 137 12.18 -9.73 1.97
C LEU A 137 13.20 -8.59 2.01
N LYS A 138 13.39 -7.84 0.93
CA LYS A 138 14.21 -6.62 0.93
C LYS A 138 13.60 -5.54 1.81
N ILE A 139 12.30 -5.30 1.65
CA ILE A 139 11.55 -4.33 2.44
C ILE A 139 11.59 -4.69 3.93
N SER A 140 11.43 -5.97 4.30
CA SER A 140 11.48 -6.40 5.71
C SER A 140 12.84 -6.11 6.38
N LYS A 141 13.91 -6.08 5.60
CA LYS A 141 15.26 -5.69 6.04
C LYS A 141 15.49 -4.18 6.02
N LYS A 142 14.47 -3.39 5.67
CA LYS A 142 14.55 -1.92 5.50
C LYS A 142 15.76 -1.52 4.65
N ASP A 143 15.86 -2.15 3.47
CA ASP A 143 16.97 -1.91 2.55
C ASP A 143 17.03 -0.44 2.05
N LYS A 144 18.05 -0.10 1.27
CA LYS A 144 18.27 1.27 0.80
C LYS A 144 17.09 1.80 -0.02
N ASP A 145 16.44 0.95 -0.83
CA ASP A 145 15.31 1.33 -1.66
C ASP A 145 14.08 1.66 -0.80
N TYR A 146 13.78 0.85 0.23
CA TYR A 146 12.73 1.15 1.20
C TYR A 146 12.97 2.49 1.93
N VAL A 147 14.18 2.71 2.41
CA VAL A 147 14.54 3.95 3.11
C VAL A 147 14.39 5.16 2.20
N ALA A 148 14.87 5.07 0.94
CA ALA A 148 14.74 6.13 -0.05
C ALA A 148 13.28 6.50 -0.31
N LYS A 149 12.40 5.51 -0.52
CA LYS A 149 10.96 5.76 -0.75
C LYS A 149 10.29 6.45 0.43
N LYS A 150 10.63 6.04 1.65
CA LYS A 150 10.10 6.67 2.86
C LYS A 150 10.53 8.14 2.98
N GLU A 151 11.79 8.45 2.70
CA GLU A 151 12.29 9.83 2.71
C GLU A 151 11.69 10.67 1.56
N ASN A 152 11.47 10.08 0.39
CA ASN A 152 10.83 10.77 -0.73
C ASN A 152 9.34 11.08 -0.44
N LEU A 153 8.63 10.20 0.25
CA LEU A 153 7.27 10.48 0.74
C LEU A 153 7.25 11.67 1.70
N LYS A 154 8.19 11.76 2.63
CA LYS A 154 8.30 12.92 3.54
C LYS A 154 8.52 14.23 2.78
N LYS A 155 9.43 14.22 1.79
CA LYS A 155 9.70 15.40 0.94
C LYS A 155 8.45 15.79 0.15
N LEU A 156 7.73 14.83 -0.42
CA LEU A 156 6.50 15.06 -1.16
C LEU A 156 5.41 15.67 -0.28
N ASN A 157 5.24 15.17 0.95
CA ASN A 157 4.28 15.70 1.91
C ASN A 157 4.63 17.13 2.33
N TYR A 158 5.90 17.43 2.56
CA TYR A 158 6.34 18.80 2.85
C TYR A 158 6.01 19.77 1.71
N GLN A 159 6.21 19.34 0.45
CA GLN A 159 5.87 20.16 -0.72
C GLN A 159 4.37 20.39 -0.87
N ASN A 160 3.54 19.50 -0.36
CA ASN A 160 2.08 19.54 -0.44
C ASN A 160 1.41 20.06 0.84
N THR A 161 2.16 20.73 1.73
CA THR A 161 1.55 21.41 2.87
C THR A 161 0.66 22.55 2.41
N TRP A 162 -0.37 22.88 3.20
CA TRP A 162 -1.32 23.95 2.88
C TRP A 162 -0.64 25.29 2.58
N ASN A 163 0.39 25.63 3.34
CA ASN A 163 1.15 26.86 3.11
C ASN A 163 1.86 26.86 1.74
N ASN A 164 2.55 25.76 1.39
CA ASN A 164 3.25 25.66 0.11
C ASN A 164 2.27 25.64 -1.08
N VAL A 165 1.10 25.05 -0.92
CA VAL A 165 0.05 25.05 -1.95
C VAL A 165 -0.52 26.46 -2.12
N ASN A 166 -0.83 27.17 -1.02
CA ASN A 166 -1.29 28.56 -1.07
C ASN A 166 -0.27 29.50 -1.74
N GLU A 167 1.01 29.40 -1.39
CA GLU A 167 2.05 30.20 -2.03
C GLU A 167 2.10 29.98 -3.54
N LYS A 168 2.01 28.72 -4.00
CA LYS A 168 1.97 28.39 -5.42
C LYS A 168 0.73 28.97 -6.13
N ILE A 169 -0.44 28.91 -5.48
CA ILE A 169 -1.67 29.47 -6.02
C ILE A 169 -1.56 31.00 -6.11
N LEU A 170 -1.11 31.66 -5.05
CA LEU A 170 -0.94 33.12 -5.04
C LEU A 170 0.07 33.59 -6.11
N LYS A 171 1.17 32.84 -6.27
CA LYS A 171 2.15 33.12 -7.33
C LYS A 171 1.53 33.02 -8.71
N ALA A 172 0.80 31.94 -8.99
CA ALA A 172 0.13 31.74 -10.28
C ALA A 172 -0.94 32.80 -10.60
N ILE A 173 -1.62 33.33 -9.57
CA ILE A 173 -2.58 34.43 -9.72
C ILE A 173 -1.88 35.75 -10.04
N ASN A 174 -0.73 36.03 -9.42
CA ASN A 174 0.00 37.28 -9.58
C ASN A 174 0.86 37.34 -10.88
N GLU A 175 1.13 36.21 -11.50
CA GLU A 175 1.89 36.09 -12.75
C GLU A 175 0.98 36.19 -14.01
N ASN A 176 -0.35 36.29 -13.86
CA ASN A 176 -1.34 36.53 -14.93
C ASN A 176 -1.92 37.94 -14.83
#